data_5ee2c3cc6f7a45268c68b0b3b45a66f7
#
_entry.id   5ee2c3cc6f7a45268c68b0b3b45a66f7
#
_cell.length_a   1.000
_cell.length_b   1.000
_cell.length_c   1.000
_cell.angle_alpha   90.00
_cell.angle_beta   90.00
_cell.angle_gamma   90.00
#
_symmetry.space_group_name_H-M   'P 1'
#
loop_
_entity.id
_entity.type
_entity.pdbx_description
1 polymer ?
#
loop_
_entity_poly.entity_id
_entity_poly.type
_entity_poly.pdbx_seq_one_letter_code
_entity_poly.pdbx_strand_id
1 'polypeptide(L)'
;MNRQRRLSSLDLKILAVVTMLIDHLGITLFPQAVWMRCVGRLAFPLFAFLIAEGFCRTRSFQRYLLRLLLCAALSEVPFNLLRSGGPVDPAHQNVLWTFCIALAVLWCMEQARQMPGRTARYAVCAASVLAGWMLGMYLRTDYGGWGVVTVILLALCRGRDGGWLAMLAGLVCINGVCLAGQVIHLGPLGFPMQLLAALAIVPISLYDGRRGPGGRGVQLA
;
A
#
# COMPACT_ATOMS: atom_id res chain seq x y z
N MET A 1 -4.46 31.63 -15.46
CA MET A 1 -4.18 30.18 -15.48
C MET A 1 -4.13 29.67 -14.04
N ASN A 2 -5.18 29.00 -13.60
CA ASN A 2 -5.28 28.45 -12.26
C ASN A 2 -4.24 27.30 -12.13
N ARG A 3 -3.18 27.53 -11.39
CA ARG A 3 -2.20 26.50 -10.99
C ARG A 3 -2.91 25.59 -9.99
N GLN A 4 -3.63 24.60 -10.46
CA GLN A 4 -4.16 23.56 -9.58
C GLN A 4 -3.01 23.10 -8.68
N ARG A 5 -3.18 23.19 -7.37
CA ARG A 5 -2.20 22.69 -6.39
C ARG A 5 -2.09 21.19 -6.59
N ARG A 6 -1.00 20.77 -7.19
CA ARG A 6 -0.67 19.35 -7.40
C ARG A 6 0.13 18.87 -6.20
N LEU A 7 -0.13 17.64 -5.78
CA LEU A 7 0.55 17.05 -4.64
C LEU A 7 1.91 16.48 -5.07
N SER A 8 2.92 16.69 -4.24
CA SER A 8 4.24 16.07 -4.37
C SER A 8 4.30 14.72 -3.65
N SER A 9 5.38 13.97 -3.84
CA SER A 9 5.64 12.73 -3.09
C SER A 9 5.73 12.98 -1.57
N LEU A 10 6.26 14.13 -1.15
CA LEU A 10 6.32 14.52 0.25
C LEU A 10 4.92 14.73 0.83
N ASP A 11 4.04 15.42 0.10
CA ASP A 11 2.67 15.66 0.54
C ASP A 11 1.91 14.35 0.74
N LEU A 12 2.07 13.40 -0.21
CA LEU A 12 1.46 12.06 -0.09
C LEU A 12 2.03 11.27 1.09
N LYS A 13 3.34 11.36 1.37
CA LYS A 13 3.97 10.73 2.54
C LYS A 13 3.41 11.29 3.83
N ILE A 14 3.33 12.62 3.94
CA ILE A 14 2.76 13.29 5.13
C ILE A 14 1.31 12.84 5.32
N LEU A 15 0.50 12.85 4.26
CA LEU A 15 -0.88 12.41 4.33
C LEU A 15 -0.99 10.95 4.78
N ALA A 16 -0.17 10.06 4.23
CA ALA A 16 -0.16 8.65 4.59
C ALA A 16 0.23 8.43 6.06
N VAL A 17 1.27 9.13 6.54
CA VAL A 17 1.72 9.05 7.94
C VAL A 17 0.67 9.62 8.90
N VAL A 18 0.08 10.76 8.57
CA VAL A 18 -0.97 11.39 9.41
C VAL A 18 -2.19 10.49 9.50
N THR A 19 -2.68 9.96 8.37
CA THR A 19 -3.85 9.06 8.38
C THR A 19 -3.55 7.74 9.12
N MET A 20 -2.33 7.21 9.01
CA MET A 20 -1.88 6.05 9.78
C MET A 20 -1.83 6.36 11.28
N LEU A 21 -1.29 7.52 11.68
CA LEU A 21 -1.24 7.93 13.08
C LEU A 21 -2.66 8.06 13.67
N ILE A 22 -3.58 8.69 12.95
CA ILE A 22 -4.99 8.80 13.36
C ILE A 22 -5.59 7.41 13.56
N ASP A 23 -5.35 6.45 12.65
CA ASP A 23 -5.81 5.07 12.78
C ASP A 23 -5.31 4.40 14.07
N HIS A 24 -4.01 4.53 14.34
CA HIS A 24 -3.39 3.91 15.52
C HIS A 24 -3.88 4.55 16.83
N LEU A 25 -4.04 5.88 16.87
CA LEU A 25 -4.66 6.57 18.01
C LEU A 25 -6.11 6.11 18.21
N GLY A 26 -6.86 5.91 17.12
CA GLY A 26 -8.22 5.38 17.17
C GLY A 26 -8.27 3.97 17.74
N ILE A 27 -7.29 3.10 17.42
CA ILE A 27 -7.24 1.74 17.98
C ILE A 27 -6.89 1.76 19.47
N THR A 28 -5.94 2.60 19.88
CA THR A 28 -5.31 2.51 21.22
C THR A 28 -5.98 3.39 22.25
N LEU A 29 -6.23 4.66 21.91
CA LEU A 29 -6.69 5.66 22.87
C LEU A 29 -8.17 5.98 22.74
N PHE A 30 -8.73 5.88 21.54
CA PHE A 30 -10.09 6.30 21.25
C PHE A 30 -10.91 5.24 20.51
N PRO A 31 -11.09 4.02 21.08
CA PRO A 31 -11.75 2.90 20.38
C PRO A 31 -13.20 3.20 19.98
N GLN A 32 -13.85 4.15 20.66
CA GLN A 32 -15.22 4.60 20.35
C GLN A 32 -15.27 5.58 19.16
N ALA A 33 -14.13 6.18 18.78
CA ALA A 33 -14.05 7.15 17.69
C ALA A 33 -13.91 6.44 16.32
N VAL A 34 -14.98 5.81 15.86
CA VAL A 34 -15.00 5.02 14.60
C VAL A 34 -14.50 5.85 13.40
N TRP A 35 -14.76 7.16 13.38
CA TRP A 35 -14.29 8.06 12.32
C TRP A 35 -12.77 8.05 12.15
N MET A 36 -12.00 7.85 13.24
CA MET A 36 -10.53 7.76 13.16
C MET A 36 -10.10 6.53 12.37
N ARG A 37 -10.82 5.41 12.54
CA ARG A 37 -10.63 4.19 11.76
C ARG A 37 -10.99 4.40 10.29
N CYS A 38 -12.05 5.16 10.02
CA CYS A 38 -12.47 5.49 8.66
C CYS A 38 -11.39 6.30 7.92
N VAL A 39 -10.83 7.33 8.57
CA VAL A 39 -9.72 8.12 8.03
C VAL A 39 -8.48 7.25 7.81
N GLY A 40 -8.20 6.35 8.75
CA GLY A 40 -7.06 5.43 8.70
C GLY A 40 -7.05 4.52 7.47
N ARG A 41 -8.22 4.19 6.89
CA ARG A 41 -8.29 3.34 5.69
C ARG A 41 -7.55 3.93 4.48
N LEU A 42 -7.33 5.24 4.45
CA LEU A 42 -6.58 5.90 3.38
C LEU A 42 -5.08 5.61 3.43
N ALA A 43 -4.53 5.28 4.60
CA ALA A 43 -3.09 5.13 4.80
C ALA A 43 -2.49 4.04 3.90
N PHE A 44 -3.09 2.84 3.91
CA PHE A 44 -2.55 1.69 3.17
C PHE A 44 -2.42 1.95 1.66
N PRO A 45 -3.47 2.36 0.91
CA PRO A 45 -3.32 2.60 -0.53
C PRO A 45 -2.36 3.74 -0.86
N LEU A 46 -2.24 4.75 0.01
CA LEU A 46 -1.26 5.83 -0.15
C LEU A 46 0.16 5.29 -0.03
N PHE A 47 0.47 4.50 1.00
CA PHE A 47 1.77 3.85 1.12
C PHE A 47 2.02 2.86 -0.02
N ALA A 48 1.03 2.05 -0.41
CA ALA A 48 1.13 1.12 -1.53
C ALA A 48 1.50 1.85 -2.84
N PHE A 49 0.87 3.00 -3.11
CA PHE A 49 1.22 3.85 -4.24
C PHE A 49 2.63 4.41 -4.13
N LEU A 50 3.04 4.89 -2.96
CA LEU A 50 4.39 5.41 -2.73
C LEU A 50 5.47 4.33 -2.87
N ILE A 51 5.19 3.10 -2.47
CA ILE A 51 6.08 1.94 -2.68
C ILE A 51 6.22 1.62 -4.18
N ALA A 52 5.11 1.58 -4.91
CA ALA A 52 5.11 1.41 -6.36
C ALA A 52 5.88 2.53 -7.08
N GLU A 53 5.68 3.78 -6.67
CA GLU A 53 6.41 4.95 -7.16
C GLU A 53 7.91 4.85 -6.86
N GLY A 54 8.26 4.44 -5.64
CA GLY A 54 9.63 4.22 -5.21
C GLY A 54 10.34 3.15 -6.04
N PHE A 55 9.67 2.04 -6.33
CA PHE A 55 10.19 0.98 -7.20
C PHE A 55 10.54 1.51 -8.60
N CYS A 56 9.63 2.27 -9.22
CA CYS A 56 9.85 2.82 -10.55
C CYS A 56 10.98 3.86 -10.61
N ARG A 57 11.32 4.49 -9.48
CA ARG A 57 12.33 5.57 -9.42
C ARG A 57 13.66 5.16 -8.80
N THR A 58 13.72 3.99 -8.19
CA THR A 58 14.96 3.54 -7.53
C THR A 58 16.05 3.23 -8.55
N ARG A 59 17.28 3.63 -8.22
CA ARG A 59 18.47 3.24 -8.98
C ARG A 59 19.04 1.89 -8.54
N SER A 60 18.64 1.41 -7.36
CA SER A 60 19.14 0.15 -6.79
C SER A 60 18.01 -0.52 -6.02
N PHE A 61 17.41 -1.53 -6.66
CA PHE A 61 16.38 -2.39 -6.07
C PHE A 61 16.85 -3.02 -4.75
N GLN A 62 18.06 -3.56 -4.72
CA GLN A 62 18.59 -4.25 -3.55
C GLN A 62 18.67 -3.33 -2.33
N ARG A 63 19.18 -2.09 -2.50
CA ARG A 63 19.23 -1.10 -1.41
C ARG A 63 17.85 -0.66 -0.97
N TYR A 64 16.91 -0.53 -1.89
CA TYR A 64 15.53 -0.18 -1.57
C TYR A 64 14.85 -1.30 -0.77
N LEU A 65 14.94 -2.54 -1.25
CA LEU A 65 14.40 -3.71 -0.55
C LEU A 65 15.04 -3.89 0.84
N LEU A 66 16.36 -3.77 0.94
CA LEU A 66 17.06 -3.91 2.22
C LEU A 66 16.58 -2.89 3.27
N ARG A 67 16.44 -1.62 2.87
CA ARG A 67 15.90 -0.59 3.78
C ARG A 67 14.48 -0.94 4.24
N LEU A 68 13.65 -1.40 3.32
CA LEU A 68 12.27 -1.78 3.66
C LEU A 68 12.22 -3.00 4.58
N LEU A 69 13.08 -4.01 4.34
CA LEU A 69 13.23 -5.18 5.21
C LEU A 69 13.69 -4.79 6.63
N LEU A 70 14.67 -3.90 6.73
CA LEU A 70 15.13 -3.38 8.03
C LEU A 70 14.01 -2.62 8.75
N CYS A 71 13.26 -1.78 8.03
CA CYS A 71 12.09 -1.10 8.61
C CYS A 71 11.01 -2.11 9.04
N ALA A 72 10.74 -3.14 8.23
CA ALA A 72 9.78 -4.18 8.58
C ALA A 72 10.17 -4.90 9.86
N ALA A 73 11.42 -5.33 9.98
CA ALA A 73 11.92 -6.00 11.17
C ALA A 73 11.91 -5.09 12.42
N LEU A 74 12.30 -3.83 12.29
CA LEU A 74 12.27 -2.87 13.40
C LEU A 74 10.83 -2.53 13.83
N SER A 75 9.90 -2.48 12.88
CA SER A 75 8.49 -2.17 13.15
C SER A 75 7.71 -3.35 13.72
N GLU A 76 8.26 -4.56 13.70
CA GLU A 76 7.57 -5.75 14.19
C GLU A 76 7.31 -5.68 15.69
N VAL A 77 8.29 -5.26 16.48
CA VAL A 77 8.15 -5.16 17.93
C VAL A 77 7.04 -4.17 18.35
N PRO A 78 7.06 -2.89 17.90
CA PRO A 78 5.97 -1.97 18.25
C PRO A 78 4.61 -2.40 17.69
N PHE A 79 4.57 -3.04 16.51
CA PHE A 79 3.34 -3.58 15.93
C PHE A 79 2.75 -4.69 16.81
N ASN A 80 3.57 -5.65 17.24
CA ASN A 80 3.15 -6.76 18.09
C ASN A 80 2.69 -6.27 19.46
N LEU A 81 3.42 -5.34 20.08
CA LEU A 81 3.02 -4.72 21.36
C LEU A 81 1.66 -4.04 21.26
N LEU A 82 1.38 -3.36 20.14
CA LEU A 82 0.10 -2.70 19.91
C LEU A 82 -1.04 -3.70 19.71
N ARG A 83 -0.77 -4.84 19.06
CA ARG A 83 -1.79 -5.80 18.63
C ARG A 83 -2.08 -6.87 19.65
N SER A 84 -1.04 -7.50 20.19
CA SER A 84 -1.13 -8.67 21.07
C SER A 84 -0.64 -8.40 22.49
N GLY A 85 -0.06 -7.23 22.76
CA GLY A 85 0.54 -6.87 24.05
C GLY A 85 1.88 -7.52 24.33
N GLY A 86 2.40 -8.37 23.42
CA GLY A 86 3.71 -9.02 23.52
C GLY A 86 4.68 -8.54 22.44
N PRO A 87 6.00 -8.70 22.63
CA PRO A 87 7.00 -8.27 21.67
C PRO A 87 7.08 -9.15 20.41
N VAL A 88 6.54 -10.37 20.45
CA VAL A 88 6.55 -11.33 19.34
C VAL A 88 5.16 -11.92 19.16
N ASP A 89 4.62 -11.82 17.95
CA ASP A 89 3.37 -12.44 17.53
C ASP A 89 3.54 -13.10 16.15
N PRO A 90 3.79 -14.41 16.09
CA PRO A 90 3.98 -15.09 14.80
C PRO A 90 2.68 -15.22 13.99
N ALA A 91 1.53 -14.90 14.59
CA ALA A 91 0.23 -15.04 13.93
C ALA A 91 -0.08 -13.90 12.96
N HIS A 92 0.58 -12.76 13.12
CA HIS A 92 0.36 -11.59 12.25
C HIS A 92 1.64 -10.78 12.09
N GLN A 93 1.93 -10.39 10.85
CA GLN A 93 3.10 -9.58 10.50
C GLN A 93 2.66 -8.18 10.06
N ASN A 94 3.49 -7.16 10.33
CA ASN A 94 3.16 -5.80 9.95
C ASN A 94 3.10 -5.60 8.42
N VAL A 95 2.49 -4.49 7.99
CA VAL A 95 2.22 -4.16 6.58
C VAL A 95 3.49 -4.01 5.73
N LEU A 96 4.65 -3.71 6.33
CA LEU A 96 5.89 -3.54 5.57
C LEU A 96 6.35 -4.85 4.94
N TRP A 97 6.04 -6.00 5.54
CA TRP A 97 6.27 -7.32 4.93
C TRP A 97 5.44 -7.50 3.67
N THR A 98 4.18 -7.05 3.65
CA THR A 98 3.35 -7.01 2.44
C THR A 98 4.05 -6.23 1.33
N PHE A 99 4.62 -5.07 1.67
CA PHE A 99 5.35 -4.23 0.70
C PHE A 99 6.65 -4.88 0.23
N CYS A 100 7.39 -5.59 1.10
CA CYS A 100 8.58 -6.34 0.70
C CYS A 100 8.25 -7.43 -0.32
N ILE A 101 7.19 -8.20 -0.08
CA ILE A 101 6.71 -9.23 -1.00
C ILE A 101 6.30 -8.60 -2.34
N ALA A 102 5.52 -7.52 -2.30
CA ALA A 102 5.08 -6.81 -3.50
C ALA A 102 6.25 -6.28 -4.32
N LEU A 103 7.29 -5.73 -3.68
CA LEU A 103 8.52 -5.28 -4.35
C LEU A 103 9.26 -6.43 -5.03
N ALA A 104 9.36 -7.61 -4.37
CA ALA A 104 9.96 -8.79 -4.96
C ALA A 104 9.19 -9.25 -6.21
N VAL A 105 7.85 -9.25 -6.15
CA VAL A 105 7.00 -9.58 -7.30
C VAL A 105 7.20 -8.57 -8.44
N LEU A 106 7.19 -7.27 -8.15
CA LEU A 106 7.42 -6.23 -9.17
C LEU A 106 8.79 -6.40 -9.83
N TRP A 107 9.82 -6.76 -9.06
CA TRP A 107 11.15 -7.03 -9.59
C TRP A 107 11.15 -8.26 -10.50
N CYS A 108 10.51 -9.37 -10.10
CA CYS A 108 10.36 -10.57 -10.96
C CYS A 108 9.63 -10.22 -12.26
N MET A 109 8.56 -9.42 -12.20
CA MET A 109 7.84 -8.98 -13.39
C MET A 109 8.71 -8.11 -14.32
N GLU A 110 9.59 -7.27 -13.75
CA GLU A 110 10.53 -6.47 -14.54
C GLU A 110 11.59 -7.35 -15.22
N GLN A 111 12.13 -8.35 -14.52
CA GLN A 111 13.05 -9.34 -15.13
C GLN A 111 12.36 -10.13 -16.25
N ALA A 112 11.09 -10.52 -16.05
CA ALA A 112 10.32 -11.23 -17.06
C ALA A 112 10.15 -10.44 -18.36
N ARG A 113 10.17 -9.10 -18.32
CA ARG A 113 10.09 -8.25 -19.52
C ARG A 113 11.26 -8.48 -20.50
N GLN A 114 12.40 -8.91 -19.99
CA GLN A 114 13.61 -9.18 -20.78
C GLN A 114 13.60 -10.59 -21.41
N MET A 115 12.65 -11.46 -21.02
CA MET A 115 12.58 -12.84 -21.54
C MET A 115 12.10 -12.86 -22.99
N PRO A 116 12.67 -13.74 -23.83
CA PRO A 116 12.16 -14.00 -25.17
C PRO A 116 10.80 -14.73 -25.07
N GLY A 117 9.87 -14.36 -25.93
CA GLY A 117 8.57 -15.00 -26.01
C GLY A 117 7.49 -14.38 -25.11
N ARG A 118 6.39 -14.03 -25.77
CA ARG A 118 5.27 -13.31 -25.12
C ARG A 118 4.57 -14.18 -24.08
N THR A 119 4.34 -15.45 -24.42
CA THR A 119 3.66 -16.42 -23.54
C THR A 119 4.46 -16.69 -22.27
N ALA A 120 5.78 -16.93 -22.39
CA ALA A 120 6.67 -17.17 -21.24
C ALA A 120 6.68 -15.95 -20.29
N ARG A 121 6.73 -14.74 -20.86
CA ARG A 121 6.68 -13.50 -20.09
C ARG A 121 5.39 -13.38 -19.26
N TYR A 122 4.23 -13.60 -19.88
CA TYR A 122 2.95 -13.52 -19.16
C TYR A 122 2.82 -14.64 -18.12
N ALA A 123 3.30 -15.85 -18.43
CA ALA A 123 3.30 -16.97 -17.48
C ALA A 123 4.14 -16.66 -16.23
N VAL A 124 5.35 -16.13 -16.42
CA VAL A 124 6.22 -15.73 -15.29
C VAL A 124 5.60 -14.59 -14.48
N CYS A 125 5.02 -13.57 -15.13
CA CYS A 125 4.33 -12.50 -14.43
C CYS A 125 3.15 -13.04 -13.61
N ALA A 126 2.30 -13.87 -14.20
CA ALA A 126 1.14 -14.47 -13.51
C ALA A 126 1.58 -15.36 -12.34
N ALA A 127 2.59 -16.19 -12.55
CA ALA A 127 3.15 -17.05 -11.50
C ALA A 127 3.75 -16.24 -10.36
N SER A 128 4.46 -15.15 -10.66
CA SER A 128 5.03 -14.24 -9.64
C SER A 128 3.94 -13.56 -8.81
N VAL A 129 2.87 -13.09 -9.44
CA VAL A 129 1.72 -12.48 -8.73
C VAL A 129 1.03 -13.50 -7.85
N LEU A 130 0.78 -14.71 -8.37
CA LEU A 130 0.15 -15.79 -7.59
C LEU A 130 1.02 -16.19 -6.40
N ALA A 131 2.32 -16.39 -6.62
CA ALA A 131 3.28 -16.73 -5.56
C ALA A 131 3.33 -15.63 -4.47
N GLY A 132 3.37 -14.36 -4.88
CA GLY A 132 3.33 -13.23 -3.95
C GLY A 132 2.02 -13.15 -3.16
N TRP A 133 0.90 -13.41 -3.81
CA TRP A 133 -0.41 -13.48 -3.15
C TRP A 133 -0.44 -14.61 -2.12
N MET A 134 -0.02 -15.83 -2.50
CA MET A 134 0.04 -16.99 -1.60
C MET A 134 0.99 -16.75 -0.42
N LEU A 135 2.15 -16.14 -0.67
CA LEU A 135 3.13 -15.83 0.38
C LEU A 135 2.58 -14.81 1.38
N GLY A 136 1.91 -13.76 0.90
CA GLY A 136 1.25 -12.77 1.76
C GLY A 136 0.17 -13.39 2.65
N MET A 137 -0.61 -14.35 2.11
CA MET A 137 -1.60 -15.10 2.87
C MET A 137 -0.96 -16.06 3.87
N TYR A 138 0.07 -16.81 3.45
CA TYR A 138 0.76 -17.79 4.28
C TYR A 138 1.47 -17.14 5.48
N LEU A 139 2.19 -16.06 5.24
CA LEU A 139 2.89 -15.30 6.29
C LEU A 139 1.94 -14.44 7.14
N ARG A 140 0.65 -14.40 6.82
CA ARG A 140 -0.36 -13.63 7.54
C ARG A 140 0.04 -12.16 7.70
N THR A 141 0.61 -11.59 6.63
CA THR A 141 0.98 -10.17 6.63
C THR A 141 -0.28 -9.31 6.69
N ASP A 142 -0.16 -8.11 7.23
CA ASP A 142 -1.27 -7.16 7.22
C ASP A 142 -1.72 -6.88 5.77
N TYR A 143 -3.02 -6.90 5.50
CA TYR A 143 -3.64 -6.96 4.17
C TYR A 143 -3.35 -8.23 3.35
N GLY A 144 -2.52 -9.18 3.82
CA GLY A 144 -2.26 -10.47 3.18
C GLY A 144 -1.88 -10.38 1.69
N GLY A 145 -2.29 -11.38 0.93
CA GLY A 145 -2.05 -11.41 -0.52
C GLY A 145 -2.77 -10.31 -1.30
N TRP A 146 -3.92 -9.83 -0.82
CA TRP A 146 -4.65 -8.75 -1.47
C TRP A 146 -3.92 -7.41 -1.36
N GLY A 147 -3.17 -7.20 -0.28
CA GLY A 147 -2.26 -6.07 -0.16
C GLY A 147 -1.15 -6.10 -1.21
N VAL A 148 -0.56 -7.27 -1.47
CA VAL A 148 0.43 -7.46 -2.54
C VAL A 148 -0.16 -7.11 -3.91
N VAL A 149 -1.38 -7.63 -4.21
CA VAL A 149 -2.10 -7.32 -5.46
C VAL A 149 -2.39 -5.83 -5.59
N THR A 150 -2.73 -5.15 -4.50
CA THR A 150 -2.99 -3.71 -4.51
C THR A 150 -1.74 -2.91 -4.94
N VAL A 151 -0.56 -3.22 -4.41
CA VAL A 151 0.69 -2.55 -4.81
C VAL A 151 0.97 -2.78 -6.30
N ILE A 152 0.80 -4.01 -6.77
CA ILE A 152 1.02 -4.38 -8.19
C ILE A 152 0.04 -3.64 -9.10
N LEU A 153 -1.24 -3.59 -8.74
CA LEU A 153 -2.27 -2.84 -9.46
C LEU A 153 -1.88 -1.37 -9.63
N LEU A 154 -1.51 -0.73 -8.51
CA LEU A 154 -1.12 0.68 -8.51
C LEU A 154 0.13 0.92 -9.36
N ALA A 155 1.11 0.01 -9.31
CA ALA A 155 2.32 0.08 -10.13
C ALA A 155 2.01 -0.05 -11.63
N LEU A 156 1.12 -0.97 -12.01
CA LEU A 156 0.77 -1.23 -13.40
C LEU A 156 -0.09 -0.12 -14.03
N CYS A 157 -0.95 0.50 -13.23
CA CYS A 157 -1.86 1.56 -13.70
C CYS A 157 -1.22 2.95 -13.68
N ARG A 158 -0.12 3.11 -12.94
CA ARG A 158 0.61 4.38 -12.79
C ARG A 158 1.06 4.94 -14.14
N GLY A 159 0.84 6.25 -14.35
CA GLY A 159 1.32 6.98 -15.54
C GLY A 159 0.66 6.58 -16.86
N ARG A 160 -0.40 5.78 -16.84
CA ARG A 160 -1.20 5.45 -18.01
C ARG A 160 -2.38 6.41 -18.14
N ASP A 161 -2.74 6.76 -19.37
CA ASP A 161 -3.96 7.51 -19.64
C ASP A 161 -5.17 6.70 -19.16
N GLY A 162 -6.02 7.32 -18.35
CA GLY A 162 -7.15 6.63 -17.72
C GLY A 162 -6.77 5.63 -16.62
N GLY A 163 -5.49 5.48 -16.27
CA GLY A 163 -5.01 4.53 -15.25
C GLY A 163 -5.64 4.76 -13.88
N TRP A 164 -6.03 5.99 -13.55
CA TRP A 164 -6.72 6.32 -12.31
C TRP A 164 -8.09 5.63 -12.20
N LEU A 165 -8.81 5.41 -13.31
CA LEU A 165 -10.08 4.66 -13.31
C LEU A 165 -9.84 3.19 -12.98
N ALA A 166 -8.81 2.58 -13.57
CA ALA A 166 -8.43 1.20 -13.26
C ALA A 166 -7.97 1.04 -11.80
N MET A 167 -7.21 2.02 -11.28
CA MET A 167 -6.85 2.07 -9.85
C MET A 167 -8.09 2.15 -8.97
N LEU A 168 -9.03 3.06 -9.28
CA LEU A 168 -10.27 3.21 -8.53
C LEU A 168 -11.08 1.92 -8.54
N ALA A 169 -11.33 1.35 -9.72
CA ALA A 169 -12.08 0.11 -9.85
C ALA A 169 -11.44 -1.04 -9.07
N GLY A 170 -10.12 -1.18 -9.17
CA GLY A 170 -9.37 -2.19 -8.42
C GLY A 170 -9.39 -1.95 -6.91
N LEU A 171 -9.24 -0.71 -6.45
CA LEU A 171 -9.34 -0.37 -5.03
C LEU A 171 -10.74 -0.66 -4.49
N VAL A 172 -11.80 -0.31 -5.22
CA VAL A 172 -13.18 -0.61 -4.83
C VAL A 172 -13.41 -2.12 -4.77
N CYS A 173 -12.97 -2.87 -5.78
CA CYS A 173 -13.13 -4.33 -5.81
C CYS A 173 -12.36 -5.00 -4.66
N ILE A 174 -11.07 -4.70 -4.50
CA ILE A 174 -10.23 -5.34 -3.48
C ILE A 174 -10.71 -4.97 -2.07
N ASN A 175 -10.99 -3.69 -1.80
CA ASN A 175 -11.35 -3.24 -0.45
C ASN A 175 -12.83 -3.43 -0.13
N GLY A 176 -13.70 -3.39 -1.14
CA GLY A 176 -15.14 -3.59 -0.95
C GLY A 176 -15.57 -5.06 -0.90
N VAL A 177 -14.81 -5.96 -1.56
CA VAL A 177 -15.17 -7.39 -1.67
C VAL A 177 -14.16 -8.28 -0.95
N CYS A 178 -12.87 -8.18 -1.32
CA CYS A 178 -11.85 -9.12 -0.82
C CYS A 178 -11.40 -8.82 0.61
N LEU A 179 -11.37 -7.55 1.00
CA LEU A 179 -10.95 -7.05 2.30
C LEU A 179 -12.10 -6.39 3.09
N ALA A 180 -13.36 -6.67 2.76
CA ALA A 180 -14.54 -5.95 3.23
C ALA A 180 -14.55 -5.65 4.75
N GLY A 181 -14.29 -6.66 5.59
CA GLY A 181 -14.13 -6.47 7.05
C GLY A 181 -15.38 -5.91 7.76
N GLN A 182 -15.17 -4.97 8.67
CA GLN A 182 -16.24 -4.35 9.45
C GLN A 182 -17.18 -3.52 8.57
N VAL A 183 -18.49 -3.69 8.79
CA VAL A 183 -19.53 -2.89 8.17
C VAL A 183 -19.86 -1.69 9.06
N ILE A 184 -19.89 -0.49 8.47
CA ILE A 184 -20.40 0.72 9.12
C ILE A 184 -21.78 1.05 8.56
N HIS A 185 -22.66 1.54 9.43
CA HIS A 185 -24.03 1.89 9.07
C HIS A 185 -24.21 3.41 9.05
N LEU A 186 -24.73 3.93 7.94
CA LEU A 186 -25.22 5.31 7.81
C LEU A 186 -26.73 5.24 7.58
N GLY A 187 -27.50 5.27 8.66
CA GLY A 187 -28.93 5.00 8.62
C GLY A 187 -29.21 3.56 8.14
N PRO A 188 -30.06 3.35 7.14
CA PRO A 188 -30.37 2.03 6.62
C PRO A 188 -29.29 1.42 5.72
N LEU A 189 -28.29 2.21 5.31
CA LEU A 189 -27.23 1.76 4.41
C LEU A 189 -26.04 1.26 5.21
N GLY A 190 -25.68 -0.02 5.00
CA GLY A 190 -24.45 -0.64 5.51
C GLY A 190 -23.43 -0.80 4.39
N PHE A 191 -22.19 -0.42 4.63
CA PHE A 191 -21.08 -0.65 3.69
C PHE A 191 -19.79 -1.02 4.41
N PRO A 192 -18.90 -1.80 3.77
CA PRO A 192 -17.62 -2.14 4.37
C PRO A 192 -16.77 -0.90 4.67
N MET A 193 -16.31 -0.76 5.92
CA MET A 193 -15.41 0.35 6.31
C MET A 193 -14.17 0.41 5.39
N GLN A 194 -13.65 -0.75 5.02
CA GLN A 194 -12.47 -0.87 4.17
C GLN A 194 -12.67 -0.25 2.78
N LEU A 195 -13.91 -0.12 2.29
CA LEU A 195 -14.22 0.53 1.01
C LEU A 195 -13.76 1.99 0.98
N LEU A 196 -13.69 2.66 2.15
CA LEU A 196 -13.18 4.04 2.26
C LEU A 196 -11.72 4.18 1.80
N ALA A 197 -10.96 3.09 1.77
CA ALA A 197 -9.61 3.07 1.21
C ALA A 197 -9.57 3.52 -0.27
N ALA A 198 -10.66 3.32 -1.02
CA ALA A 198 -10.75 3.79 -2.40
C ALA A 198 -10.71 5.32 -2.54
N LEU A 199 -11.04 6.08 -1.49
CA LEU A 199 -10.93 7.53 -1.49
C LEU A 199 -9.47 8.03 -1.60
N ALA A 200 -8.48 7.17 -1.32
CA ALA A 200 -7.08 7.49 -1.56
C ALA A 200 -6.77 7.79 -3.04
N ILE A 201 -7.66 7.40 -3.97
CA ILE A 201 -7.51 7.75 -5.39
C ILE A 201 -7.50 9.27 -5.60
N VAL A 202 -8.18 10.04 -4.76
CA VAL A 202 -8.25 11.51 -4.88
C VAL A 202 -6.86 12.14 -4.74
N PRO A 203 -6.12 11.99 -3.61
CA PRO A 203 -4.78 12.52 -3.52
C PRO A 203 -3.79 11.85 -4.50
N ILE A 204 -3.97 10.58 -4.84
CA ILE A 204 -3.14 9.89 -5.85
C ILE A 204 -3.32 10.52 -7.24
N SER A 205 -4.54 10.87 -7.63
CA SER A 205 -4.81 11.51 -8.93
C SER A 205 -4.27 12.93 -9.04
N LEU A 206 -4.10 13.60 -7.90
CA LEU A 206 -3.51 14.94 -7.81
C LEU A 206 -1.97 14.93 -7.77
N TYR A 207 -1.35 13.76 -7.72
CA TYR A 207 0.09 13.61 -7.68
C TYR A 207 0.75 14.03 -8.99
N ASP A 208 1.76 14.91 -8.92
CA ASP A 208 2.41 15.50 -10.08
C ASP A 208 3.75 14.87 -10.48
N GLY A 209 4.15 13.82 -9.79
CA GLY A 209 5.42 13.16 -10.05
C GLY A 209 6.64 13.84 -9.42
N ARG A 210 6.52 14.93 -8.69
CA ARG A 210 7.64 15.63 -8.05
C ARG A 210 7.94 15.08 -6.67
N ARG A 211 9.21 15.19 -6.24
CA ARG A 211 9.62 14.75 -4.91
C ARG A 211 9.13 15.66 -3.78
N GLY A 212 8.90 16.94 -4.08
CA GLY A 212 8.58 17.98 -3.11
C GLY A 212 9.82 18.66 -2.51
N PRO A 213 9.63 19.82 -1.82
CA PRO A 213 10.69 20.52 -1.12
C PRO A 213 11.09 19.69 0.11
N GLY A 214 12.30 19.18 0.13
CA GLY A 214 12.83 18.41 1.26
C GLY A 214 14.36 18.37 1.23
N GLY A 215 15.01 18.53 2.37
CA GLY A 215 16.44 18.32 2.52
C GLY A 215 16.82 16.84 2.26
N ARG A 216 18.14 16.58 2.12
CA ARG A 216 18.66 15.23 1.82
C ARG A 216 18.16 14.13 2.77
N GLY A 217 17.88 14.45 4.04
CA GLY A 217 17.36 13.50 5.03
C GLY A 217 15.93 13.03 4.77
N VAL A 218 15.05 13.94 4.32
CA VAL A 218 13.64 13.61 3.97
C VAL A 218 13.54 12.84 2.65
N GLN A 219 14.57 12.92 1.81
CA GLN A 219 14.62 12.23 0.52
C GLN A 219 15.10 10.77 0.63
N LEU A 220 15.67 10.38 1.76
CA LEU A 220 16.22 9.05 2.01
C LEU A 220 15.25 8.11 2.75
N ALA A 221 14.19 8.65 3.32
CA ALA A 221 13.06 7.92 3.90
C ALA A 221 11.95 7.79 2.82
#